data_5c3eb5d2a156ad2c4fce92d17889515a
#
_entry.id   5c3eb5d2a156ad2c4fce92d17889515a
#
_cell.length_a   1.000
_cell.length_b   1.000
_cell.length_c   1.000
_cell.angle_alpha   90.00
_cell.angle_beta   90.00
_cell.angle_gamma   90.00
#
_symmetry.space_group_name_H-M   'P 1'
#
loop_
_entity.id
_entity.type
_entity.pdbx_description
1 polymer ?
#
loop_
_entity_poly.entity_id
_entity_poly.type
_entity_poly.pdbx_seq_one_letter_code
_entity_poly.pdbx_strand_id
1 'polypeptide(L)'
;MRRRSGGPRNLALLGESLETLRREWRSRRLDSDPLVFAHQFRDPADREVVAFLAASLAFGRVASIQASVARVLAALGPRPAEFLEAWDEGDIPSLRMFRHRWVSGKDVQDFLRIVKRARGAHGSLGVLFAAGDEEGRSDYIAALSSFHRNLFFLSPRGGAPSRGLRFLLPSPAGGSACKRSHLFLRWMIRAEGFDLGLWTGGRFTPARLLLPMDVHVHRISRRVGLTRRKTADLAASREATGWLRLLKPEDPVAYDWPLSRLGILSQPMTLPTRIPAHP
;
A
#
# COMPACT_ATOMS: atom_id res chain seq x y z
N MET A 1 -14.16 14.82 -25.61
CA MET A 1 -14.35 14.21 -24.27
C MET A 1 -15.36 13.07 -24.41
N ARG A 2 -14.88 11.80 -24.53
CA ARG A 2 -15.76 10.63 -24.64
C ARG A 2 -16.49 10.44 -23.31
N ARG A 3 -17.84 10.49 -23.29
CA ARG A 3 -18.64 10.10 -22.12
C ARG A 3 -18.22 8.70 -21.67
N ARG A 4 -17.64 8.58 -20.46
CA ARG A 4 -17.39 7.29 -19.81
C ARG A 4 -18.75 6.70 -19.45
N SER A 5 -19.32 5.91 -20.34
CA SER A 5 -20.57 5.19 -20.09
C SER A 5 -20.32 4.16 -18.98
N GLY A 6 -20.90 4.39 -17.78
CA GLY A 6 -21.01 3.35 -16.76
C GLY A 6 -20.34 3.57 -15.41
N GLY A 7 -20.15 4.81 -14.97
CA GLY A 7 -19.70 5.15 -13.63
C GLY A 7 -20.81 5.16 -12.57
N PRO A 8 -20.52 5.71 -11.37
CA PRO A 8 -21.49 5.92 -10.30
C PRO A 8 -22.73 6.66 -10.81
N ARG A 9 -23.92 6.22 -10.42
CA ARG A 9 -25.19 6.83 -10.86
C ARG A 9 -25.29 8.30 -10.45
N ASN A 10 -24.76 8.64 -9.27
CA ASN A 10 -24.65 10.02 -8.82
C ASN A 10 -23.27 10.20 -8.14
N LEU A 11 -22.31 10.73 -8.90
CA LEU A 11 -20.93 10.90 -8.41
C LEU A 11 -20.84 11.96 -7.29
N ALA A 12 -21.61 13.06 -7.40
CA ALA A 12 -21.60 14.12 -6.38
C ALA A 12 -22.07 13.61 -5.03
N LEU A 13 -23.20 12.91 -4.98
CA LEU A 13 -23.75 12.33 -3.76
C LEU A 13 -22.82 11.25 -3.15
N LEU A 14 -22.16 10.46 -4.02
CA LEU A 14 -21.11 9.53 -3.56
C LEU A 14 -19.97 10.31 -2.92
N GLY A 15 -19.53 11.43 -3.51
CA GLY A 15 -18.48 12.28 -2.98
C GLY A 15 -18.82 12.85 -1.60
N GLU A 16 -20.02 13.40 -1.42
CA GLU A 16 -20.49 13.90 -0.13
C GLU A 16 -20.51 12.82 0.95
N SER A 17 -20.99 11.61 0.59
CA SER A 17 -21.04 10.47 1.50
C SER A 17 -19.63 9.99 1.89
N LEU A 18 -18.71 9.91 0.93
CA LEU A 18 -17.32 9.53 1.20
C LEU A 18 -16.59 10.58 2.04
N GLU A 19 -16.87 11.87 1.81
CA GLU A 19 -16.26 12.94 2.60
C GLU A 19 -16.78 12.96 4.04
N THR A 20 -18.06 12.69 4.26
CA THR A 20 -18.63 12.53 5.60
C THR A 20 -17.96 11.38 6.34
N LEU A 21 -17.87 10.20 5.70
CA LEU A 21 -17.18 9.06 6.28
C LEU A 21 -15.70 9.36 6.56
N ARG A 22 -15.01 10.06 5.66
CA ARG A 22 -13.60 10.46 5.86
C ARG A 22 -13.43 11.31 7.12
N ARG A 23 -14.33 12.25 7.37
CA ARG A 23 -14.32 13.12 8.57
C ARG A 23 -14.59 12.31 9.83
N GLU A 24 -15.64 11.48 9.83
CA GLU A 24 -16.01 10.64 10.98
C GLU A 24 -14.89 9.66 11.37
N TRP A 25 -14.13 9.15 10.38
CA TRP A 25 -13.11 8.15 10.62
C TRP A 25 -11.71 8.72 10.83
N ARG A 26 -11.53 10.03 10.64
CA ARG A 26 -10.25 10.71 10.85
C ARG A 26 -9.74 10.64 12.29
N SER A 27 -10.64 10.58 13.27
CA SER A 27 -10.32 10.49 14.70
C SER A 27 -10.21 9.06 15.24
N ARG A 28 -10.50 8.05 14.42
CA ARG A 28 -10.48 6.66 14.87
C ARG A 28 -9.07 6.09 14.86
N ARG A 29 -8.76 5.32 15.91
CA ARG A 29 -7.43 4.76 16.14
C ARG A 29 -6.98 3.79 15.04
N LEU A 30 -5.67 3.81 14.79
CA LEU A 30 -4.95 2.92 13.85
C LEU A 30 -4.76 1.49 14.35
N ASP A 31 -5.25 1.12 15.52
CA ASP A 31 -4.91 -0.13 16.22
C ASP A 31 -5.00 -1.41 15.36
N SER A 32 -5.76 -1.36 14.29
CA SER A 32 -5.91 -2.47 13.33
C SER A 32 -5.13 -2.29 12.02
N ASP A 33 -4.42 -1.16 11.83
CA ASP A 33 -3.64 -0.90 10.61
C ASP A 33 -2.16 -1.19 10.89
N PRO A 34 -1.48 -1.95 10.02
CA PRO A 34 -0.05 -2.24 10.21
C PRO A 34 0.85 -0.99 10.24
N LEU A 35 0.38 0.15 9.75
CA LEU A 35 1.10 1.42 9.84
C LEU A 35 1.40 1.86 11.27
N VAL A 36 0.62 1.38 12.25
CA VAL A 36 0.86 1.65 13.68
C VAL A 36 2.30 1.33 14.11
N PHE A 37 2.92 0.33 13.51
CA PHE A 37 4.31 -0.02 13.83
C PHE A 37 5.30 1.06 13.40
N ALA A 38 5.11 1.68 12.25
CA ALA A 38 5.99 2.75 11.79
C ALA A 38 5.85 4.03 12.65
N HIS A 39 4.69 4.24 13.26
CA HIS A 39 4.48 5.36 14.19
C HIS A 39 5.18 5.19 15.55
N GLN A 40 5.67 4.01 15.88
CA GLN A 40 6.45 3.77 17.10
C GLN A 40 7.88 4.33 17.01
N PHE A 41 8.34 4.65 15.81
CA PHE A 41 9.69 5.15 15.54
C PHE A 41 9.67 6.66 15.26
N ARG A 42 10.77 7.35 15.64
CA ARG A 42 10.94 8.78 15.38
C ARG A 42 11.81 9.04 14.16
N ASP A 43 12.84 8.22 13.98
CA ASP A 43 13.77 8.33 12.87
C ASP A 43 13.09 8.04 11.53
N PRO A 44 13.19 8.91 10.51
CA PRO A 44 12.58 8.69 9.20
C PRO A 44 13.07 7.43 8.49
N ALA A 45 14.32 7.03 8.67
CA ALA A 45 14.89 5.83 8.08
C ALA A 45 14.28 4.56 8.70
N ASP A 46 14.11 4.54 10.03
CA ASP A 46 13.41 3.45 10.71
C ASP A 46 11.95 3.37 10.26
N ARG A 47 11.27 4.52 10.19
CA ARG A 47 9.87 4.58 9.75
C ARG A 47 9.69 4.06 8.31
N GLU A 48 10.61 4.38 7.40
CA GLU A 48 10.59 3.88 6.01
C GLU A 48 10.74 2.36 5.97
N VAL A 49 11.75 1.82 6.66
CA VAL A 49 12.02 0.38 6.74
C VAL A 49 10.82 -0.37 7.34
N VAL A 50 10.31 0.12 8.47
CA VAL A 50 9.20 -0.51 9.19
C VAL A 50 7.91 -0.44 8.38
N ALA A 51 7.62 0.69 7.71
CA ALA A 51 6.46 0.81 6.85
C ALA A 51 6.53 -0.13 5.64
N PHE A 52 7.70 -0.29 5.02
CA PHE A 52 7.87 -1.21 3.90
C PHE A 52 7.68 -2.68 4.34
N LEU A 53 8.26 -3.07 5.48
CA LEU A 53 8.05 -4.37 6.09
C LEU A 53 6.57 -4.62 6.42
N ALA A 54 5.92 -3.67 7.11
CA ALA A 54 4.53 -3.77 7.53
C ALA A 54 3.58 -3.87 6.33
N ALA A 55 3.79 -3.06 5.29
CA ALA A 55 3.03 -3.14 4.05
C ALA A 55 3.22 -4.50 3.34
N SER A 56 4.46 -5.00 3.27
CA SER A 56 4.79 -6.28 2.63
C SER A 56 4.15 -7.47 3.34
N LEU A 57 3.95 -7.40 4.66
CA LEU A 57 3.26 -8.41 5.48
C LEU A 57 1.75 -8.16 5.62
N ALA A 58 1.19 -7.09 5.05
CA ALA A 58 -0.22 -6.70 5.20
C ALA A 58 -1.18 -7.61 4.40
N PHE A 59 -1.20 -8.92 4.71
CA PHE A 59 -2.11 -9.92 4.15
C PHE A 59 -2.49 -10.98 5.18
N GLY A 60 -3.73 -11.42 5.14
CA GLY A 60 -4.28 -12.35 6.11
C GLY A 60 -5.10 -11.63 7.20
N ARG A 61 -5.21 -12.27 8.36
CA ARG A 61 -5.96 -11.70 9.51
C ARG A 61 -5.13 -10.63 10.20
N VAL A 62 -5.77 -9.55 10.66
CA VAL A 62 -5.11 -8.42 11.33
C VAL A 62 -4.20 -8.89 12.48
N ALA A 63 -4.69 -9.73 13.39
CA ALA A 63 -3.89 -10.25 14.49
C ALA A 63 -2.63 -11.00 14.02
N SER A 64 -2.73 -11.78 12.93
CA SER A 64 -1.59 -12.49 12.36
C SER A 64 -0.57 -11.53 11.72
N ILE A 65 -1.04 -10.46 11.06
CA ILE A 65 -0.19 -9.42 10.50
C ILE A 65 0.58 -8.73 11.64
N GLN A 66 -0.13 -8.28 12.68
CA GLN A 66 0.47 -7.61 13.82
C GLN A 66 1.51 -8.47 14.53
N ALA A 67 1.19 -9.74 14.83
CA ALA A 67 2.12 -10.67 15.45
C ALA A 67 3.37 -10.90 14.57
N SER A 68 3.20 -10.99 13.26
CA SER A 68 4.30 -11.20 12.33
C SER A 68 5.21 -9.99 12.22
N VAL A 69 4.65 -8.78 12.09
CA VAL A 69 5.45 -7.54 12.08
C VAL A 69 6.19 -7.37 13.40
N ALA A 70 5.50 -7.51 14.54
CA ALA A 70 6.11 -7.41 15.87
C ALA A 70 7.27 -8.40 16.05
N ARG A 71 7.14 -9.65 15.57
CA ARG A 71 8.21 -10.66 15.64
C ARG A 71 9.44 -10.27 14.83
N VAL A 72 9.27 -9.70 13.63
CA VAL A 72 10.41 -9.23 12.83
C VAL A 72 11.06 -8.03 13.50
N LEU A 73 10.27 -7.07 13.99
CA LEU A 73 10.80 -5.89 14.68
C LEU A 73 11.55 -6.25 15.97
N ALA A 74 11.08 -7.25 16.73
CA ALA A 74 11.81 -7.76 17.90
C ALA A 74 13.20 -8.31 17.53
N ALA A 75 13.37 -8.87 16.33
CA ALA A 75 14.65 -9.34 15.82
C ALA A 75 15.57 -8.20 15.33
N LEU A 76 14.99 -7.08 14.85
CA LEU A 76 15.73 -5.91 14.39
C LEU A 76 16.09 -4.92 15.51
N GLY A 77 15.38 -4.99 16.65
CA GLY A 77 15.60 -4.10 17.79
C GLY A 77 15.03 -2.68 17.61
N PRO A 78 15.47 -1.73 18.46
CA PRO A 78 14.87 -0.40 18.55
C PRO A 78 15.24 0.54 17.40
N ARG A 79 16.24 0.22 16.59
CA ARG A 79 16.73 0.99 15.45
C ARG A 79 16.87 0.11 14.20
N PRO A 80 15.77 -0.26 13.55
CA PRO A 80 15.76 -1.19 12.43
C PRO A 80 16.67 -0.78 11.25
N ALA A 81 16.75 0.49 10.93
CA ALA A 81 17.60 0.98 9.84
C ALA A 81 19.09 0.82 10.17
N GLU A 82 19.51 1.22 11.38
CA GLU A 82 20.88 1.04 11.86
C GLU A 82 21.26 -0.45 11.98
N PHE A 83 20.33 -1.27 12.47
CA PHE A 83 20.54 -2.73 12.48
C PHE A 83 20.83 -3.27 11.09
N LEU A 84 20.04 -2.88 10.07
CA LEU A 84 20.26 -3.32 8.70
C LEU A 84 21.60 -2.83 8.14
N GLU A 85 22.01 -1.61 8.45
CA GLU A 85 23.31 -1.06 8.01
C GLU A 85 24.49 -1.82 8.59
N ALA A 86 24.43 -2.18 9.89
CA ALA A 86 25.49 -2.91 10.58
C ALA A 86 25.48 -4.43 10.32
N TRP A 87 24.33 -4.98 9.90
CA TRP A 87 24.15 -6.43 9.73
C TRP A 87 25.03 -6.98 8.62
N ASP A 88 25.77 -8.06 8.87
CA ASP A 88 26.64 -8.77 7.92
C ASP A 88 25.91 -9.66 6.91
N GLU A 89 24.58 -9.61 6.89
CA GLU A 89 23.68 -10.46 6.08
C GLU A 89 23.70 -11.95 6.48
N GLY A 90 24.29 -12.30 7.60
CA GLY A 90 24.22 -13.63 8.18
C GLY A 90 22.80 -14.06 8.53
N ASP A 91 22.67 -15.25 9.09
CA ASP A 91 21.38 -15.74 9.54
C ASP A 91 20.92 -15.02 10.82
N ILE A 92 19.64 -14.69 10.91
CA ILE A 92 19.00 -14.15 12.11
C ILE A 92 18.28 -15.31 12.81
N PRO A 93 18.86 -15.88 13.90
CA PRO A 93 18.36 -17.11 14.52
C PRO A 93 16.90 -17.02 14.97
N SER A 94 16.47 -15.88 15.52
CA SER A 94 15.09 -15.64 15.97
C SER A 94 14.06 -15.69 14.85
N LEU A 95 14.49 -15.50 13.59
CA LEU A 95 13.62 -15.57 12.41
C LEU A 95 13.63 -16.94 11.70
N ARG A 96 14.47 -17.90 12.09
CA ARG A 96 14.51 -19.23 11.43
C ARG A 96 13.16 -19.92 11.38
N MET A 97 12.43 -19.89 12.49
CA MET A 97 11.10 -20.50 12.64
C MET A 97 9.96 -19.51 12.37
N PHE A 98 10.26 -18.36 11.72
CA PHE A 98 9.21 -17.42 11.33
C PHE A 98 8.31 -18.02 10.26
N ARG A 99 7.01 -17.81 10.43
CA ARG A 99 5.97 -18.16 9.46
C ARG A 99 4.89 -17.10 9.45
N HIS A 100 4.59 -16.60 8.25
CA HIS A 100 3.40 -15.79 8.00
C HIS A 100 2.69 -16.39 6.78
N ARG A 101 1.69 -17.23 7.04
CA ARG A 101 1.06 -18.08 6.01
C ARG A 101 2.13 -18.94 5.29
N TRP A 102 2.36 -18.70 4.00
CA TRP A 102 3.38 -19.42 3.19
C TRP A 102 4.74 -18.69 3.11
N VAL A 103 4.86 -17.51 3.71
CA VAL A 103 6.13 -16.79 3.82
C VAL A 103 6.93 -17.38 4.98
N SER A 104 8.16 -17.80 4.70
CA SER A 104 9.09 -18.39 5.65
C SER A 104 10.05 -17.35 6.24
N GLY A 105 10.76 -17.73 7.32
CA GLY A 105 11.82 -16.90 7.88
C GLY A 105 12.95 -16.62 6.89
N LYS A 106 13.25 -17.56 5.99
CA LYS A 106 14.21 -17.35 4.93
C LYS A 106 13.76 -16.27 3.93
N ASP A 107 12.47 -16.26 3.59
CA ASP A 107 11.92 -15.23 2.69
C ASP A 107 11.97 -13.84 3.31
N VAL A 108 11.71 -13.74 4.61
CA VAL A 108 11.81 -12.47 5.36
C VAL A 108 13.27 -12.01 5.46
N GLN A 109 14.20 -12.90 5.76
CA GLN A 109 15.63 -12.54 5.81
C GLN A 109 16.14 -12.11 4.43
N ASP A 110 15.73 -12.77 3.33
CA ASP A 110 16.08 -12.34 1.97
C ASP A 110 15.46 -10.97 1.64
N PHE A 111 14.22 -10.70 2.09
CA PHE A 111 13.60 -9.38 2.01
C PHE A 111 14.43 -8.32 2.76
N LEU A 112 14.86 -8.60 3.99
CA LEU A 112 15.70 -7.69 4.78
C LEU A 112 17.06 -7.41 4.10
N ARG A 113 17.69 -8.43 3.51
CA ARG A 113 18.93 -8.27 2.71
C ARG A 113 18.72 -7.33 1.52
N ILE A 114 17.59 -7.49 0.81
CA ILE A 114 17.23 -6.60 -0.30
C ILE A 114 17.06 -5.17 0.21
N VAL A 115 16.36 -4.95 1.32
CA VAL A 115 16.16 -3.61 1.90
C VAL A 115 17.49 -3.00 2.32
N LYS A 116 18.36 -3.76 3.02
CA LYS A 116 19.71 -3.32 3.37
C LYS A 116 20.48 -2.86 2.13
N ARG A 117 20.57 -3.71 1.11
CA ARG A 117 21.33 -3.42 -0.12
C ARG A 117 20.76 -2.23 -0.90
N ALA A 118 19.43 -2.12 -0.96
CA ALA A 118 18.75 -0.99 -1.59
C ALA A 118 19.08 0.33 -0.89
N ARG A 119 19.05 0.34 0.45
CA ARG A 119 19.41 1.52 1.24
C ARG A 119 20.91 1.85 1.12
N GLY A 120 21.77 0.85 1.19
CA GLY A 120 23.22 1.03 1.02
C GLY A 120 23.60 1.61 -0.35
N ALA A 121 22.90 1.19 -1.42
CA ALA A 121 23.18 1.66 -2.78
C ALA A 121 22.56 3.04 -3.09
N HIS A 122 21.41 3.38 -2.47
CA HIS A 122 20.62 4.55 -2.85
C HIS A 122 20.34 5.52 -1.68
N GLY A 123 20.75 5.21 -0.46
CA GLY A 123 20.49 5.98 0.75
C GLY A 123 19.08 5.76 1.32
N SER A 124 18.06 5.65 0.48
CA SER A 124 16.70 5.35 0.90
C SER A 124 15.90 4.59 -0.18
N LEU A 125 14.79 3.97 0.22
CA LEU A 125 13.85 3.37 -0.72
C LEU A 125 13.17 4.43 -1.59
N GLY A 126 12.98 5.63 -1.05
CA GLY A 126 12.42 6.77 -1.80
C GLY A 126 13.30 7.20 -2.96
N VAL A 127 14.62 7.24 -2.78
CA VAL A 127 15.58 7.56 -3.86
C VAL A 127 15.57 6.45 -4.92
N LEU A 128 15.58 5.18 -4.51
CA LEU A 128 15.45 4.05 -5.45
C LEU A 128 14.14 4.12 -6.25
N PHE A 129 13.02 4.46 -5.60
CA PHE A 129 11.74 4.62 -6.28
C PHE A 129 11.74 5.80 -7.25
N ALA A 130 12.33 6.94 -6.84
CA ALA A 130 12.47 8.14 -7.67
C ALA A 130 13.26 7.89 -8.95
N ALA A 131 14.28 7.02 -8.90
CA ALA A 131 15.09 6.67 -10.07
C ALA A 131 14.28 5.98 -11.19
N GLY A 132 13.16 5.36 -10.87
CA GLY A 132 12.25 4.75 -11.84
C GLY A 132 11.04 5.61 -12.21
N ASP A 133 10.93 6.83 -11.66
CA ASP A 133 9.78 7.70 -11.90
C ASP A 133 10.04 8.63 -13.09
N GLU A 134 9.09 8.65 -14.01
CA GLU A 134 9.08 9.53 -15.18
C GLU A 134 8.09 10.68 -14.94
N GLU A 135 8.55 11.90 -15.17
CA GLU A 135 7.71 13.09 -15.06
C GLU A 135 6.58 13.07 -16.09
N GLY A 136 5.42 13.63 -15.73
CA GLY A 136 4.26 13.67 -16.61
C GLY A 136 3.42 12.39 -16.67
N ARG A 137 3.82 11.29 -16.03
CA ARG A 137 2.99 10.09 -15.92
C ARG A 137 1.77 10.34 -15.03
N SER A 138 0.63 9.78 -15.40
CA SER A 138 -0.64 9.91 -14.66
C SER A 138 -0.72 9.04 -13.40
N ASP A 139 0.14 8.03 -13.27
CA ASP A 139 0.27 7.14 -12.11
C ASP A 139 1.71 6.65 -11.93
N TYR A 140 1.98 5.96 -10.81
CA TYR A 140 3.30 5.43 -10.46
C TYR A 140 3.55 3.98 -10.91
N ILE A 141 2.79 3.41 -11.84
CA ILE A 141 2.93 2.00 -12.20
C ILE A 141 4.28 1.70 -12.86
N ALA A 142 4.77 2.58 -13.73
CA ALA A 142 6.09 2.40 -14.35
C ALA A 142 7.20 2.47 -13.29
N ALA A 143 7.17 3.48 -12.42
CA ALA A 143 8.09 3.63 -11.30
C ALA A 143 8.05 2.41 -10.37
N LEU A 144 6.86 1.94 -10.01
CA LEU A 144 6.67 0.78 -9.15
C LEU A 144 7.20 -0.50 -9.79
N SER A 145 7.00 -0.68 -11.08
CA SER A 145 7.55 -1.83 -11.83
C SER A 145 9.08 -1.79 -11.86
N SER A 146 9.69 -0.62 -12.07
CA SER A 146 11.13 -0.40 -12.01
C SER A 146 11.67 -0.66 -10.60
N PHE A 147 11.01 -0.12 -9.58
CA PHE A 147 11.36 -0.32 -8.18
C PHE A 147 11.43 -1.80 -7.81
N HIS A 148 10.38 -2.58 -8.11
CA HIS A 148 10.38 -4.02 -7.81
C HIS A 148 11.43 -4.78 -8.62
N ARG A 149 11.67 -4.43 -9.88
CA ARG A 149 12.74 -5.02 -10.68
C ARG A 149 14.11 -4.77 -10.04
N ASN A 150 14.38 -3.54 -9.63
CA ASN A 150 15.65 -3.16 -9.00
C ASN A 150 15.83 -3.87 -7.64
N LEU A 151 14.77 -3.98 -6.84
CA LEU A 151 14.81 -4.77 -5.60
C LEU A 151 15.18 -6.24 -5.86
N PHE A 152 14.64 -6.86 -6.92
CA PHE A 152 14.98 -8.24 -7.25
C PHE A 152 16.42 -8.40 -7.75
N PHE A 153 17.00 -7.41 -8.44
CA PHE A 153 18.42 -7.43 -8.78
C PHE A 153 19.34 -7.43 -7.55
N LEU A 154 18.89 -6.86 -6.45
CA LEU A 154 19.60 -6.85 -5.17
C LEU A 154 19.39 -8.13 -4.35
N SER A 155 18.64 -9.11 -4.87
CA SER A 155 18.42 -10.38 -4.18
C SER A 155 19.74 -11.12 -3.91
N PRO A 156 19.93 -11.69 -2.70
CA PRO A 156 21.17 -12.39 -2.35
C PRO A 156 21.44 -13.67 -3.16
N ARG A 157 20.43 -14.13 -3.86
CA ARG A 157 20.52 -15.36 -4.65
C ARG A 157 20.69 -15.02 -6.12
N GLY A 158 21.76 -15.50 -6.74
CA GLY A 158 21.95 -15.47 -8.19
C GLY A 158 20.95 -16.29 -9.00
N GLY A 159 19.78 -16.65 -8.43
CA GLY A 159 18.71 -17.44 -9.02
C GLY A 159 17.33 -16.78 -8.89
N ALA A 160 16.32 -17.45 -9.42
CA ALA A 160 14.95 -16.96 -9.33
C ALA A 160 14.50 -16.79 -7.87
N PRO A 161 13.87 -15.65 -7.53
CA PRO A 161 13.37 -15.42 -6.18
C PRO A 161 12.37 -16.50 -5.76
N SER A 162 12.36 -16.86 -4.47
CA SER A 162 11.39 -17.81 -3.91
C SER A 162 9.95 -17.34 -4.12
N ARG A 163 9.00 -18.27 -4.05
CA ARG A 163 7.57 -17.93 -4.10
C ARG A 163 7.17 -16.95 -2.99
N GLY A 164 7.70 -17.13 -1.75
CA GLY A 164 7.44 -16.26 -0.61
C GLY A 164 7.99 -14.86 -0.84
N LEU A 165 9.22 -14.73 -1.33
CA LEU A 165 9.84 -13.44 -1.61
C LEU A 165 9.12 -12.68 -2.75
N ARG A 166 8.76 -13.37 -3.85
CA ARG A 166 7.91 -12.78 -4.92
C ARG A 166 6.56 -12.34 -4.40
N PHE A 167 6.02 -13.04 -3.42
CA PHE A 167 4.77 -12.66 -2.80
C PHE A 167 4.93 -11.42 -1.90
N LEU A 168 6.03 -11.28 -1.17
CA LEU A 168 6.32 -10.07 -0.37
C LEU A 168 6.49 -8.83 -1.26
N LEU A 169 7.07 -8.99 -2.45
CA LEU A 169 7.39 -7.93 -3.40
C LEU A 169 6.61 -8.11 -4.72
N PRO A 170 5.28 -7.89 -4.73
CA PRO A 170 4.47 -8.11 -5.93
C PRO A 170 4.70 -7.02 -6.97
N SER A 171 5.03 -7.38 -8.20
CA SER A 171 5.20 -6.44 -9.31
C SER A 171 3.87 -6.19 -10.05
N PRO A 172 3.56 -4.94 -10.42
CA PRO A 172 2.40 -4.62 -11.23
C PRO A 172 2.54 -5.00 -12.71
N ALA A 173 3.73 -5.39 -13.17
CA ALA A 173 4.00 -5.73 -14.56
C ALA A 173 3.09 -6.86 -15.11
N GLY A 174 2.63 -7.76 -14.23
CA GLY A 174 1.69 -8.83 -14.58
C GLY A 174 0.20 -8.46 -14.44
N GLY A 175 -0.15 -7.17 -14.28
CA GLY A 175 -1.54 -6.72 -14.13
C GLY A 175 -2.13 -6.89 -12.72
N SER A 176 -1.33 -7.33 -11.76
CA SER A 176 -1.74 -7.42 -10.35
C SER A 176 -2.09 -6.04 -9.80
N ALA A 177 -3.14 -5.97 -8.96
CA ALA A 177 -3.49 -4.75 -8.24
C ALA A 177 -2.42 -4.28 -7.25
N CYS A 178 -1.44 -5.11 -6.91
CA CYS A 178 -0.32 -4.81 -6.01
C CYS A 178 -0.73 -3.98 -4.77
N LYS A 179 -1.86 -4.35 -4.13
CA LYS A 179 -2.46 -3.60 -3.01
C LYS A 179 -1.42 -3.13 -1.99
N ARG A 180 -0.49 -4.01 -1.62
CA ARG A 180 0.51 -3.75 -0.58
C ARG A 180 1.54 -2.70 -1.00
N SER A 181 1.96 -2.72 -2.26
CA SER A 181 2.86 -1.71 -2.81
C SER A 181 2.16 -0.35 -2.91
N HIS A 182 0.88 -0.31 -3.33
CA HIS A 182 0.09 0.93 -3.34
C HIS A 182 -0.19 1.44 -1.92
N LEU A 183 -0.38 0.54 -0.95
CA LEU A 183 -0.51 0.90 0.45
C LEU A 183 0.77 1.56 0.97
N PHE A 184 1.94 0.98 0.68
CA PHE A 184 3.23 1.57 1.02
C PHE A 184 3.42 2.95 0.38
N LEU A 185 3.17 3.08 -0.93
CA LEU A 185 3.28 4.38 -1.61
C LEU A 185 2.34 5.43 -1.00
N ARG A 186 1.10 5.05 -0.65
CA ARG A 186 0.16 5.94 0.03
C ARG A 186 0.77 6.45 1.33
N TRP A 187 1.30 5.56 2.17
CA TRP A 187 1.91 5.93 3.45
C TRP A 187 3.13 6.83 3.29
N MET A 188 3.93 6.63 2.24
CA MET A 188 5.15 7.43 2.03
C MET A 188 4.88 8.80 1.42
N ILE A 189 3.91 8.90 0.50
CA ILE A 189 3.70 10.09 -0.32
C ILE A 189 2.67 11.04 0.29
N ARG A 190 1.63 10.54 0.99
CA ARG A 190 0.62 11.37 1.64
C ARG A 190 1.09 11.82 3.03
N ALA A 191 0.86 13.09 3.35
CA ALA A 191 1.13 13.67 4.66
C ALA A 191 -0.16 13.96 5.45
N GLU A 192 -1.32 13.44 5.00
CA GLU A 192 -2.62 13.70 5.63
C GLU A 192 -3.09 12.50 6.47
N GLY A 193 -3.68 12.80 7.62
CA GLY A 193 -4.25 11.80 8.51
C GLY A 193 -3.19 10.96 9.21
N PHE A 194 -3.20 9.66 8.94
CA PHE A 194 -2.28 8.70 9.56
C PHE A 194 -1.08 8.35 8.69
N ASP A 195 -1.07 8.81 7.44
CA ASP A 195 0.02 8.53 6.53
C ASP A 195 1.29 9.29 6.95
N LEU A 196 2.47 8.76 6.62
CA LEU A 196 3.74 9.22 7.17
C LEU A 196 4.31 10.45 6.44
N GLY A 197 4.03 10.56 5.14
CA GLY A 197 4.52 11.64 4.30
C GLY A 197 6.04 11.77 4.21
N LEU A 198 6.79 10.67 4.34
CA LEU A 198 8.26 10.72 4.36
C LEU A 198 8.87 11.11 3.02
N TRP A 199 8.14 10.94 1.93
CA TRP A 199 8.58 11.28 0.58
C TRP A 199 7.92 12.55 0.03
N THR A 200 7.40 13.40 0.91
CA THR A 200 6.82 14.70 0.55
C THR A 200 7.89 15.73 0.21
N GLY A 201 7.48 16.78 -0.51
CA GLY A 201 8.37 17.91 -0.84
C GLY A 201 9.23 17.75 -2.09
N GLY A 202 8.94 16.76 -2.95
CA GLY A 202 9.62 16.55 -4.21
C GLY A 202 8.68 16.35 -5.38
N ARG A 203 9.11 15.55 -6.33
CA ARG A 203 8.36 15.12 -7.52
C ARG A 203 7.13 14.24 -7.25
N PHE A 204 6.97 13.74 -6.01
CA PHE A 204 5.86 12.87 -5.65
C PHE A 204 4.62 13.65 -5.21
N THR A 205 3.47 13.26 -5.73
CA THR A 205 2.18 13.87 -5.41
C THR A 205 1.10 12.80 -5.19
N PRO A 206 0.22 12.97 -4.19
CA PRO A 206 -0.91 12.07 -3.98
C PRO A 206 -1.84 11.96 -5.19
N ALA A 207 -1.90 12.97 -6.07
CA ALA A 207 -2.72 12.95 -7.29
C ALA A 207 -2.41 11.77 -8.23
N ARG A 208 -1.18 11.24 -8.18
CA ARG A 208 -0.72 10.11 -9.01
C ARG A 208 -0.89 8.74 -8.35
N LEU A 209 -1.28 8.69 -7.07
CA LEU A 209 -1.53 7.44 -6.36
C LEU A 209 -2.74 6.70 -6.94
N LEU A 210 -2.70 5.38 -6.85
CA LEU A 210 -3.82 4.50 -7.16
C LEU A 210 -4.39 3.89 -5.88
N LEU A 211 -5.71 3.70 -5.86
CA LEU A 211 -6.43 3.09 -4.74
C LEU A 211 -5.87 1.68 -4.44
N PRO A 212 -5.39 1.41 -3.21
CA PRO A 212 -4.94 0.08 -2.81
C PRO A 212 -6.10 -0.92 -2.87
N MET A 213 -6.20 -1.67 -3.96
CA MET A 213 -7.34 -2.52 -4.29
C MET A 213 -7.17 -3.93 -3.71
N ASP A 214 -7.95 -4.27 -2.69
CA ASP A 214 -8.15 -5.64 -2.25
C ASP A 214 -9.59 -6.12 -2.53
N VAL A 215 -9.91 -7.33 -2.09
CA VAL A 215 -11.24 -7.92 -2.31
C VAL A 215 -12.37 -7.14 -1.61
N HIS A 216 -12.09 -6.49 -0.49
CA HIS A 216 -13.07 -5.69 0.26
C HIS A 216 -13.31 -4.35 -0.42
N VAL A 217 -12.24 -3.62 -0.74
CA VAL A 217 -12.29 -2.36 -1.48
C VAL A 217 -12.90 -2.58 -2.87
N HIS A 218 -12.53 -3.67 -3.56
CA HIS A 218 -13.10 -4.03 -4.85
C HIS A 218 -14.62 -4.27 -4.77
N ARG A 219 -15.08 -5.04 -3.77
CA ARG A 219 -16.51 -5.31 -3.56
C ARG A 219 -17.30 -4.02 -3.36
N ILE A 220 -16.81 -3.11 -2.51
CA ILE A 220 -17.44 -1.80 -2.29
C ILE A 220 -17.38 -0.96 -3.55
N SER A 221 -16.23 -0.86 -4.21
CA SER A 221 -16.06 -0.10 -5.44
C SER A 221 -17.04 -0.55 -6.55
N ARG A 222 -17.29 -1.85 -6.66
CA ARG A 222 -18.32 -2.38 -7.57
C ARG A 222 -19.73 -1.98 -7.14
N ARG A 223 -20.04 -2.07 -5.85
CA ARG A 223 -21.37 -1.75 -5.31
C ARG A 223 -21.76 -0.29 -5.55
N VAL A 224 -20.79 0.64 -5.40
CA VAL A 224 -21.01 2.08 -5.60
C VAL A 224 -20.74 2.54 -7.04
N GLY A 225 -20.37 1.64 -7.94
CA GLY A 225 -20.18 1.93 -9.36
C GLY A 225 -18.82 2.53 -9.72
N LEU A 226 -17.83 2.51 -8.82
CA LEU A 226 -16.47 2.98 -9.11
C LEU A 226 -15.73 2.04 -10.08
N THR A 227 -16.13 0.77 -10.16
CA THR A 227 -15.65 -0.19 -11.17
C THR A 227 -16.74 -1.21 -11.53
N ARG A 228 -16.72 -1.68 -12.77
CA ARG A 228 -17.55 -2.79 -13.25
C ARG A 228 -16.77 -4.09 -13.42
N ARG A 229 -15.47 -4.05 -13.23
CA ARG A 229 -14.61 -5.22 -13.41
C ARG A 229 -14.95 -6.31 -12.39
N LYS A 230 -14.88 -7.57 -12.82
CA LYS A 230 -15.19 -8.73 -11.96
C LYS A 230 -14.01 -9.11 -11.07
N THR A 231 -12.78 -8.71 -11.44
CA THR A 231 -11.53 -9.03 -10.76
C THR A 231 -10.95 -7.80 -10.06
N ALA A 232 -10.33 -8.01 -8.89
CA ALA A 232 -9.57 -7.00 -8.16
C ALA A 232 -8.16 -6.89 -8.75
N ASP A 233 -8.04 -6.35 -9.95
CA ASP A 233 -6.79 -6.20 -10.70
C ASP A 233 -6.36 -4.72 -10.82
N LEU A 234 -5.21 -4.48 -11.44
CA LEU A 234 -4.69 -3.13 -11.67
C LEU A 234 -5.67 -2.25 -12.46
N ALA A 235 -6.36 -2.83 -13.42
CA ALA A 235 -7.32 -2.07 -14.22
C ALA A 235 -8.55 -1.66 -13.39
N ALA A 236 -9.00 -2.50 -12.44
CA ALA A 236 -10.04 -2.13 -11.47
C ALA A 236 -9.58 -0.99 -10.56
N SER A 237 -8.33 -1.02 -10.09
CA SER A 237 -7.75 0.06 -9.28
C SER A 237 -7.70 1.38 -10.07
N ARG A 238 -7.23 1.35 -11.33
CA ARG A 238 -7.21 2.53 -12.21
C ARG A 238 -8.59 3.09 -12.50
N GLU A 239 -9.56 2.22 -12.77
CA GLU A 239 -10.95 2.64 -13.04
C GLU A 239 -11.55 3.33 -11.82
N ALA A 240 -11.47 2.69 -10.65
CA ALA A 240 -11.97 3.26 -9.40
C ALA A 240 -11.27 4.58 -9.04
N THR A 241 -9.95 4.62 -9.13
CA THR A 241 -9.17 5.85 -8.86
C THR A 241 -9.54 6.97 -9.85
N GLY A 242 -9.81 6.62 -11.10
CA GLY A 242 -10.24 7.59 -12.11
C GLY A 242 -11.53 8.32 -11.76
N TRP A 243 -12.49 7.64 -11.12
CA TRP A 243 -13.71 8.28 -10.59
C TRP A 243 -13.44 9.10 -9.33
N LEU A 244 -12.63 8.58 -8.40
CA LEU A 244 -12.24 9.31 -7.19
C LEU A 244 -11.44 10.57 -7.52
N ARG A 245 -10.63 10.56 -8.58
CA ARG A 245 -9.89 11.74 -9.06
C ARG A 245 -10.80 12.86 -9.58
N LEU A 246 -12.01 12.54 -10.04
CA LEU A 246 -12.99 13.58 -10.38
C LEU A 246 -13.59 14.25 -9.13
N LEU A 247 -13.60 13.55 -7.99
CA LEU A 247 -14.06 14.08 -6.70
C LEU A 247 -12.95 14.87 -5.99
N LYS A 248 -11.72 14.36 -6.02
CA LYS A 248 -10.56 14.94 -5.33
C LYS A 248 -9.31 14.77 -6.20
N PRO A 249 -9.08 15.69 -7.17
CA PRO A 249 -8.00 15.57 -8.15
C PRO A 249 -6.59 15.49 -7.51
N GLU A 250 -6.38 16.27 -6.45
CA GLU A 250 -5.11 16.39 -5.73
C GLU A 250 -4.80 15.16 -4.86
N ASP A 251 -5.82 14.40 -4.44
CA ASP A 251 -5.66 13.23 -3.58
C ASP A 251 -6.79 12.21 -3.76
N PRO A 252 -6.81 11.47 -4.87
CA PRO A 252 -7.88 10.52 -5.18
C PRO A 252 -7.96 9.33 -4.21
N VAL A 253 -6.89 9.08 -3.42
CA VAL A 253 -6.84 8.00 -2.45
C VAL A 253 -7.22 8.42 -1.03
N ALA A 254 -7.65 9.68 -0.83
CA ALA A 254 -8.15 10.16 0.46
C ALA A 254 -9.33 9.32 1.00
N TYR A 255 -10.05 8.64 0.11
CA TYR A 255 -11.21 7.81 0.44
C TYR A 255 -10.88 6.33 0.62
N ASP A 256 -9.60 5.93 0.55
CA ASP A 256 -9.20 4.52 0.71
C ASP A 256 -9.59 3.97 2.09
N TRP A 257 -9.30 4.73 3.15
CA TRP A 257 -9.65 4.34 4.51
C TRP A 257 -11.15 4.12 4.73
N PRO A 258 -12.05 5.06 4.39
CA PRO A 258 -13.49 4.86 4.43
C PRO A 258 -13.95 3.63 3.62
N LEU A 259 -13.50 3.48 2.38
CA LEU A 259 -13.87 2.36 1.52
C LEU A 259 -13.41 1.02 2.10
N SER A 260 -12.19 0.94 2.59
CA SER A 260 -11.63 -0.27 3.21
C SER A 260 -12.45 -0.68 4.44
N ARG A 261 -12.79 0.26 5.31
CA ARG A 261 -13.55 -0.02 6.54
C ARG A 261 -14.99 -0.43 6.27
N LEU A 262 -15.67 0.22 5.35
CA LEU A 262 -17.00 -0.22 4.90
C LEU A 262 -16.96 -1.66 4.38
N GLY A 263 -15.88 -2.03 3.67
CA GLY A 263 -15.69 -3.37 3.14
C GLY A 263 -15.42 -4.42 4.23
N ILE A 264 -14.67 -4.08 5.27
CA ILE A 264 -14.29 -5.00 6.35
C ILE A 264 -15.42 -5.19 7.37
N LEU A 265 -16.07 -4.10 7.77
CA LEU A 265 -17.05 -4.13 8.87
C LEU A 265 -18.43 -4.65 8.43
N SER A 266 -18.63 -4.93 7.14
CA SER A 266 -19.93 -5.36 6.59
C SER A 266 -21.11 -4.47 7.02
N GLN A 267 -20.83 -3.22 7.40
CA GLN A 267 -21.86 -2.28 7.83
C GLN A 267 -22.81 -1.99 6.68
N PRO A 268 -24.14 -1.92 6.94
CA PRO A 268 -25.05 -1.43 5.93
C PRO A 268 -24.64 -0.01 5.54
N MET A 269 -24.22 0.17 4.29
CA MET A 269 -23.95 1.49 3.76
C MET A 269 -25.29 2.25 3.70
N THR A 270 -25.40 3.33 4.47
CA THR A 270 -26.36 4.41 4.23
C THR A 270 -25.96 5.28 3.03
N LEU A 271 -25.30 4.68 2.04
CA LEU A 271 -25.15 5.34 0.75
C LEU A 271 -26.51 5.22 0.04
N PRO A 272 -27.03 6.31 -0.53
CA PRO A 272 -28.35 6.29 -1.17
C PRO A 272 -28.31 5.32 -2.36
N THR A 273 -28.86 4.13 -2.12
CA THR A 273 -28.96 3.07 -3.13
C THR A 273 -30.18 3.26 -4.03
N ARG A 274 -31.06 4.22 -3.74
CA ARG A 274 -32.21 4.57 -4.56
C ARG A 274 -32.38 6.08 -4.61
N ILE A 275 -32.30 6.64 -5.80
CA ILE A 275 -32.90 7.91 -6.13
C ILE A 275 -34.40 7.62 -6.28
N PRO A 276 -35.31 8.35 -5.61
CA PRO A 276 -36.72 8.29 -5.97
C PRO A 276 -36.87 8.54 -7.46
N ALA A 277 -37.62 7.71 -8.15
CA ALA A 277 -38.05 8.06 -9.49
C ALA A 277 -38.81 9.40 -9.38
N HIS A 278 -38.35 10.40 -10.08
CA HIS A 278 -39.13 11.62 -10.23
C HIS A 278 -40.44 11.27 -10.91
N PRO A 279 -41.55 11.89 -10.44
CA PRO A 279 -42.87 11.71 -11.05
C PRO A 279 -42.93 12.13 -12.49
#